data_c3905589237569a2bfbd98b7d9ee8e50
#
_entry.id   c3905589237569a2bfbd98b7d9ee8e50
#
_cell.length_a   1.000
_cell.length_b   1.000
_cell.length_c   1.000
_cell.angle_alpha   90.00
_cell.angle_beta   90.00
_cell.angle_gamma   90.00
#
_symmetry.space_group_name_H-M   'P 1'
#
loop_
_entity.id
_entity.type
_entity.pdbx_description
1 polymer ?
#
loop_
_entity_poly.entity_id
_entity_poly.type
_entity_poly.pdbx_seq_one_letter_code
_entity_poly.pdbx_strand_id
1 'polypeptide(L)'
;GKLSANMERLVDEVLNPKVDWRDVLQQFVEKCKNDIRSWARPNRRFIQQGLYLPTLDGEAMGELVVAVDCSGSVGDEELAQFKGELRAIFEDQKPKRLHTIFFESKVCGYDVLDRDDEFDFNPRGCGGTAFSPIFAKIAEENIEPVACVVLTDLYCNDFGDEPEYPVMWVSYG
;
A
#
# COMPACT_ATOMS: atom_id res chain seq x y z
N GLY A 1 45.03 -9.55 4.79
CA GLY A 1 44.52 -10.79 4.20
C GLY A 1 43.20 -10.46 3.52
N LYS A 2 43.05 -10.74 2.22
CA LYS A 2 41.76 -10.61 1.53
C LYS A 2 40.82 -11.70 2.07
N LEU A 3 39.67 -11.33 2.56
CA LEU A 3 38.54 -12.22 2.85
C LEU A 3 38.19 -13.01 1.58
N SER A 4 37.87 -14.27 1.71
CA SER A 4 37.42 -15.05 0.56
C SER A 4 36.10 -14.51 0.07
N ALA A 5 35.85 -14.54 -1.25
CA ALA A 5 34.61 -14.00 -1.86
C ALA A 5 33.32 -14.54 -1.21
N ASN A 6 33.33 -15.74 -0.64
CA ASN A 6 32.25 -16.34 0.14
C ASN A 6 32.06 -15.64 1.50
N MET A 7 33.14 -15.23 2.16
CA MET A 7 33.08 -14.51 3.42
C MET A 7 32.61 -13.05 3.21
N GLU A 8 33.04 -12.42 2.11
CA GLU A 8 32.55 -11.08 1.75
C GLU A 8 31.03 -11.08 1.50
N ARG A 9 30.50 -12.10 0.80
CA ARG A 9 29.04 -12.28 0.61
C ARG A 9 28.30 -12.51 1.92
N LEU A 10 28.82 -13.36 2.80
CA LEU A 10 28.19 -13.62 4.10
C LEU A 10 28.22 -12.39 5.01
N VAL A 11 29.30 -11.62 4.97
CA VAL A 11 29.39 -10.36 5.72
C VAL A 11 28.43 -9.31 5.16
N ASP A 12 28.29 -9.23 3.84
CA ASP A 12 27.35 -8.31 3.18
C ASP A 12 25.90 -8.71 3.47
N GLU A 13 25.57 -9.99 3.45
CA GLU A 13 24.23 -10.50 3.82
C GLU A 13 23.87 -10.27 5.29
N VAL A 14 24.86 -10.28 6.20
CA VAL A 14 24.63 -10.01 7.64
C VAL A 14 24.59 -8.51 7.94
N LEU A 15 25.41 -7.71 7.23
CA LEU A 15 25.45 -6.26 7.44
C LEU A 15 24.33 -5.50 6.72
N ASN A 16 23.84 -6.06 5.62
CA ASN A 16 22.75 -5.50 4.81
C ASN A 16 21.68 -6.58 4.61
N PRO A 17 20.90 -6.93 5.66
CA PRO A 17 19.78 -7.85 5.49
C PRO A 17 18.81 -7.25 4.47
N LYS A 18 18.67 -7.89 3.33
CA LYS A 18 17.63 -7.54 2.37
C LYS A 18 16.29 -7.86 3.03
N VAL A 19 15.67 -6.84 3.61
CA VAL A 19 14.29 -6.96 4.08
C VAL A 19 13.43 -7.18 2.85
N ASP A 20 12.69 -8.29 2.81
CA ASP A 20 11.73 -8.50 1.73
C ASP A 20 10.61 -7.46 1.89
N TRP A 21 10.53 -6.54 0.95
CA TRP A 21 9.51 -5.48 0.96
C TRP A 21 8.08 -6.04 1.00
N ARG A 22 7.90 -7.28 0.54
CA ARG A 22 6.61 -7.98 0.54
C ARG A 22 6.16 -8.29 1.96
N ASP A 23 7.05 -8.81 2.79
CA ASP A 23 6.77 -9.09 4.20
C ASP A 23 6.45 -7.79 4.96
N VAL A 24 7.19 -6.71 4.66
CA VAL A 24 6.95 -5.40 5.28
C VAL A 24 5.61 -4.83 4.83
N LEU A 25 5.27 -4.96 3.56
CA LEU A 25 3.99 -4.52 3.00
C LEU A 25 2.82 -5.27 3.65
N GLN A 26 2.89 -6.58 3.77
CA GLN A 26 1.86 -7.38 4.45
C GLN A 26 1.71 -6.97 5.91
N GLN A 27 2.81 -6.84 6.64
CA GLN A 27 2.79 -6.40 8.05
C GLN A 27 2.20 -4.99 8.21
N PHE A 28 2.52 -4.06 7.29
CA PHE A 28 1.97 -2.72 7.29
C PHE A 28 0.45 -2.74 7.10
N VAL A 29 -0.04 -3.47 6.10
CA VAL A 29 -1.47 -3.61 5.81
C VAL A 29 -2.22 -4.27 6.98
N GLU A 30 -1.66 -5.33 7.58
CA GLU A 30 -2.23 -5.96 8.77
C GLU A 30 -2.27 -5.02 9.97
N LYS A 31 -1.23 -4.24 10.19
CA LYS A 31 -1.18 -3.25 11.26
C LYS A 31 -2.28 -2.20 11.07
N CYS A 32 -2.40 -1.63 9.88
CA CYS A 32 -3.44 -0.66 9.57
C CYS A 32 -4.85 -1.24 9.76
N LYS A 33 -5.07 -2.51 9.39
CA LYS A 33 -6.33 -3.21 9.65
C LYS A 33 -6.66 -3.31 11.14
N ASN A 34 -5.66 -3.60 11.96
CA ASN A 34 -5.84 -3.79 13.41
C ASN A 34 -6.00 -2.47 14.17
N ASP A 35 -5.47 -1.36 13.64
CA ASP A 35 -5.56 -0.03 14.24
C ASP A 35 -6.94 0.61 14.06
N ILE A 36 -7.81 0.05 13.19
CA ILE A 36 -9.21 0.47 13.03
C ILE A 36 -10.04 -0.05 14.22
N ARG A 37 -9.69 0.36 15.42
CA ARG A 37 -10.57 0.21 16.58
C ARG A 37 -11.52 1.39 16.61
N SER A 38 -12.70 1.22 16.01
CA SER A 38 -13.70 2.26 15.99
C SER A 38 -14.31 2.47 17.37
N TRP A 39 -14.08 3.65 17.95
CA TRP A 39 -14.82 4.16 19.11
C TRP A 39 -16.22 4.66 18.72
N ALA A 40 -16.52 4.75 17.43
CA ALA A 40 -17.80 5.26 16.93
C ALA A 40 -18.98 4.33 17.28
N ARG A 41 -18.72 3.04 17.47
CA ARG A 41 -19.73 2.07 17.89
C ARG A 41 -19.24 1.30 19.12
N PRO A 42 -19.70 1.67 20.31
CA PRO A 42 -19.30 0.95 21.51
C PRO A 42 -19.87 -0.47 21.50
N ASN A 43 -19.11 -1.39 22.06
CA ASN A 43 -19.52 -2.77 22.17
C ASN A 43 -20.75 -2.88 23.10
N ARG A 44 -21.92 -3.12 22.53
CA ARG A 44 -23.21 -3.15 23.21
C ARG A 44 -23.24 -4.11 24.39
N ARG A 45 -22.42 -5.16 24.35
CA ARG A 45 -22.32 -6.17 25.40
C ARG A 45 -21.80 -5.61 26.72
N PHE A 46 -20.97 -4.58 26.67
CA PHE A 46 -20.30 -3.98 27.84
C PHE A 46 -20.94 -2.66 28.27
N ILE A 47 -21.79 -2.05 27.42
CA ILE A 47 -22.51 -0.81 27.78
C ILE A 47 -23.39 -1.03 29.00
N GLN A 48 -24.06 -2.18 29.11
CA GLN A 48 -24.91 -2.51 30.26
C GLN A 48 -24.15 -2.64 31.58
N GLN A 49 -22.82 -2.83 31.49
CA GLN A 49 -21.90 -2.90 32.63
C GLN A 49 -21.22 -1.55 32.93
N GLY A 50 -21.62 -0.48 32.25
CA GLY A 50 -21.04 0.85 32.38
C GLY A 50 -19.64 0.98 31.74
N LEU A 51 -19.20 0.01 30.97
CA LEU A 51 -17.91 0.02 30.29
C LEU A 51 -18.08 0.42 28.81
N TYR A 52 -17.44 1.53 28.44
CA TYR A 52 -17.37 1.99 27.07
C TYR A 52 -16.11 1.39 26.42
N LEU A 53 -16.25 0.24 25.80
CA LEU A 53 -15.17 -0.43 25.10
C LEU A 53 -15.38 -0.31 23.58
N PRO A 54 -14.30 -0.09 22.80
CA PRO A 54 -14.41 -0.06 21.35
C PRO A 54 -14.88 -1.42 20.84
N THR A 55 -15.73 -1.41 19.83
CA THR A 55 -16.03 -2.62 19.08
C THR A 55 -14.88 -2.88 18.11
N LEU A 56 -14.42 -4.10 18.00
CA LEU A 56 -13.76 -4.57 16.80
C LEU A 56 -14.86 -4.58 15.73
N ASP A 57 -14.99 -3.48 15.00
CA ASP A 57 -15.90 -3.41 13.88
C ASP A 57 -15.35 -4.38 12.83
N GLY A 58 -15.97 -5.52 12.81
CA GLY A 58 -16.00 -6.57 11.82
C GLY A 58 -14.73 -6.79 10.97
N GLU A 59 -14.33 -7.98 10.91
CA GLU A 59 -13.52 -8.77 10.00
C GLU A 59 -13.11 -8.16 8.63
N ALA A 60 -13.56 -6.96 8.26
CA ALA A 60 -13.29 -6.30 7.01
C ALA A 60 -12.32 -5.14 7.19
N MET A 61 -11.20 -5.21 6.50
CA MET A 61 -10.36 -4.07 6.25
C MET A 61 -11.15 -2.96 5.53
N GLY A 62 -10.95 -1.69 5.90
CA GLY A 62 -11.55 -0.54 5.22
C GLY A 62 -11.11 -0.39 3.76
N GLU A 63 -11.13 0.83 3.25
CA GLU A 63 -10.69 1.11 1.88
C GLU A 63 -9.16 1.20 1.82
N LEU A 64 -8.54 0.48 0.90
CA LEU A 64 -7.09 0.49 0.65
C LEU A 64 -6.82 1.23 -0.65
N VAL A 65 -5.87 2.16 -0.63
CA VAL A 65 -5.38 2.81 -1.84
C VAL A 65 -4.00 2.27 -2.20
N VAL A 66 -3.81 1.94 -3.46
CA VAL A 66 -2.52 1.58 -4.02
C VAL A 66 -2.25 2.46 -5.24
N ALA A 67 -1.16 3.23 -5.17
CA ALA A 67 -0.68 4.02 -6.28
C ALA A 67 0.49 3.31 -6.95
N VAL A 68 0.41 3.14 -8.26
CA VAL A 68 1.40 2.42 -9.07
C VAL A 68 2.04 3.40 -10.04
N ASP A 69 3.33 3.57 -9.90
CA ASP A 69 4.15 4.34 -10.84
C ASP A 69 4.22 3.61 -12.19
N CYS A 70 3.79 4.30 -13.23
CA CYS A 70 3.84 3.82 -14.61
C CYS A 70 4.78 4.66 -15.46
N SER A 71 5.76 5.32 -14.83
CA SER A 71 6.79 6.06 -15.55
C SER A 71 7.66 5.13 -16.39
N GLY A 72 8.37 5.70 -17.35
CA GLY A 72 9.16 4.91 -18.31
C GLY A 72 10.38 4.19 -17.71
N SER A 73 10.70 4.43 -16.43
CA SER A 73 11.73 3.72 -15.66
C SER A 73 11.25 2.41 -15.05
N VAL A 74 9.92 2.23 -14.95
CA VAL A 74 9.28 1.02 -14.40
C VAL A 74 9.11 -0.01 -15.51
N GLY A 75 9.75 -1.18 -15.36
CA GLY A 75 9.70 -2.25 -16.35
C GLY A 75 8.49 -3.18 -16.17
N ASP A 76 8.25 -4.00 -17.18
CA ASP A 76 7.17 -4.99 -17.18
C ASP A 76 7.37 -6.06 -16.07
N GLU A 77 8.61 -6.35 -15.68
CA GLU A 77 8.93 -7.32 -14.62
C GLU A 77 8.51 -6.79 -13.25
N GLU A 78 8.80 -5.52 -12.97
CA GLU A 78 8.38 -4.84 -11.73
C GLU A 78 6.87 -4.75 -11.64
N LEU A 79 6.19 -4.36 -12.72
CA LEU A 79 4.73 -4.31 -12.80
C LEU A 79 4.10 -5.69 -12.59
N ALA A 80 4.70 -6.75 -13.12
CA ALA A 80 4.23 -8.12 -12.90
C ALA A 80 4.38 -8.55 -11.43
N GLN A 81 5.47 -8.16 -10.77
CA GLN A 81 5.67 -8.41 -9.34
C GLN A 81 4.63 -7.66 -8.51
N PHE A 82 4.40 -6.37 -8.78
CA PHE A 82 3.37 -5.58 -8.09
C PHE A 82 1.99 -6.19 -8.24
N LYS A 83 1.64 -6.61 -9.46
CA LYS A 83 0.37 -7.31 -9.72
C LYS A 83 0.21 -8.54 -8.83
N GLY A 84 1.26 -9.36 -8.71
CA GLY A 84 1.25 -10.55 -7.86
C GLY A 84 1.01 -10.24 -6.39
N GLU A 85 1.74 -9.26 -5.84
CA GLU A 85 1.61 -8.87 -4.44
C GLU A 85 0.27 -8.19 -4.12
N LEU A 86 -0.19 -7.31 -5.00
CA LEU A 86 -1.50 -6.67 -4.85
C LEU A 86 -2.63 -7.69 -4.89
N ARG A 87 -2.52 -8.68 -5.77
CA ARG A 87 -3.48 -9.77 -5.81
C ARG A 87 -3.49 -10.56 -4.50
N ALA A 88 -2.32 -10.90 -3.97
CA ALA A 88 -2.20 -11.61 -2.70
C ALA A 88 -2.83 -10.80 -1.55
N ILE A 89 -2.54 -9.50 -1.46
CA ILE A 89 -3.13 -8.62 -0.46
C ILE A 89 -4.65 -8.54 -0.62
N PHE A 90 -5.14 -8.40 -1.83
CA PHE A 90 -6.58 -8.32 -2.11
C PHE A 90 -7.31 -9.60 -1.70
N GLU A 91 -6.75 -10.77 -2.04
CA GLU A 91 -7.32 -12.09 -1.72
C GLU A 91 -7.23 -12.42 -0.22
N ASP A 92 -6.13 -12.06 0.46
CA ASP A 92 -5.88 -12.38 1.87
C ASP A 92 -6.57 -11.39 2.83
N GLN A 93 -6.41 -10.09 2.58
CA GLN A 93 -6.92 -9.06 3.49
C GLN A 93 -8.37 -8.68 3.24
N LYS A 94 -8.86 -8.93 2.03
CA LYS A 94 -10.23 -8.66 1.58
C LYS A 94 -10.69 -7.25 1.98
N PRO A 95 -10.03 -6.19 1.50
CA PRO A 95 -10.43 -4.83 1.80
C PRO A 95 -11.88 -4.60 1.34
N LYS A 96 -12.58 -3.66 1.97
CA LYS A 96 -13.92 -3.25 1.54
C LYS A 96 -13.89 -2.80 0.08
N ARG A 97 -12.87 -1.98 -0.25
CA ARG A 97 -12.52 -1.57 -1.61
C ARG A 97 -11.02 -1.47 -1.76
N LEU A 98 -10.53 -1.82 -2.92
CA LEU A 98 -9.18 -1.56 -3.38
C LEU A 98 -9.24 -0.49 -4.48
N HIS A 99 -8.66 0.67 -4.20
CA HIS A 99 -8.51 1.74 -5.17
C HIS A 99 -7.11 1.68 -5.76
N THR A 100 -7.00 1.45 -7.06
CA THR A 100 -5.72 1.43 -7.76
C THR A 100 -5.58 2.68 -8.61
N ILE A 101 -4.57 3.49 -8.31
CA ILE A 101 -4.25 4.73 -9.02
C ILE A 101 -2.99 4.50 -9.84
N PHE A 102 -3.11 4.53 -11.16
CA PHE A 102 -1.94 4.52 -12.05
C PHE A 102 -1.52 5.95 -12.33
N PHE A 103 -0.27 6.26 -12.05
CA PHE A 103 0.23 7.62 -12.17
C PHE A 103 1.58 7.70 -12.88
N GLU A 104 1.84 8.87 -13.41
CA GLU A 104 3.11 9.38 -13.93
C GLU A 104 3.30 10.82 -13.44
N SER A 105 3.50 11.82 -14.29
CA SER A 105 3.38 13.25 -13.95
C SER A 105 1.94 13.67 -13.64
N LYS A 106 0.95 12.83 -13.89
CA LYS A 106 -0.48 12.97 -13.62
C LYS A 106 -1.10 11.58 -13.38
N VAL A 107 -2.32 11.53 -12.93
CA VAL A 107 -3.10 10.27 -12.89
C VAL A 107 -3.48 9.85 -14.30
N CYS A 108 -3.07 8.64 -14.68
CA CYS A 108 -3.31 8.06 -16.02
C CYS A 108 -4.42 7.01 -16.01
N GLY A 109 -4.71 6.44 -14.85
CA GLY A 109 -5.79 5.48 -14.68
C GLY A 109 -6.23 5.41 -13.22
N TYR A 110 -7.48 5.03 -13.03
CA TYR A 110 -8.06 4.82 -11.71
C TYR A 110 -9.07 3.70 -11.82
N ASP A 111 -8.84 2.65 -11.06
CA ASP A 111 -9.69 1.46 -11.01
C ASP A 111 -10.10 1.21 -9.55
N VAL A 112 -11.33 0.73 -9.36
CA VAL A 112 -11.88 0.39 -8.05
C VAL A 112 -12.39 -1.02 -8.10
N LEU A 113 -11.98 -1.84 -7.13
CA LEU A 113 -12.43 -3.20 -6.96
C LEU A 113 -13.14 -3.33 -5.61
N ASP A 114 -14.38 -3.76 -5.63
CA ASP A 114 -15.08 -4.16 -4.42
C ASP A 114 -14.57 -5.55 -3.97
N ARG A 115 -14.79 -5.91 -2.71
CA ARG A 115 -14.30 -7.12 -2.07
C ARG A 115 -14.54 -8.42 -2.85
N ASP A 116 -15.67 -8.51 -3.52
CA ASP A 116 -16.15 -9.72 -4.20
C ASP A 116 -15.86 -9.69 -5.71
N ASP A 117 -15.19 -8.63 -6.20
CA ASP A 117 -14.80 -8.51 -7.59
C ASP A 117 -13.63 -9.43 -7.94
N GLU A 118 -13.53 -9.78 -9.21
CA GLU A 118 -12.34 -10.44 -9.74
C GLU A 118 -11.18 -9.44 -9.81
N PHE A 119 -10.01 -9.84 -9.31
CA PHE A 119 -8.83 -8.98 -9.31
C PHE A 119 -8.40 -8.65 -10.75
N ASP A 120 -8.43 -7.37 -11.07
CA ASP A 120 -7.96 -6.82 -12.34
C ASP A 120 -6.87 -5.76 -12.10
N PHE A 121 -5.87 -5.72 -12.97
CA PHE A 121 -4.73 -4.82 -12.87
C PHE A 121 -4.25 -4.45 -14.27
N ASN A 122 -4.57 -3.25 -14.69
CA ASN A 122 -4.31 -2.74 -16.03
C ASN A 122 -3.49 -1.43 -15.98
N PRO A 123 -2.16 -1.49 -15.79
CA PRO A 123 -1.32 -0.31 -15.76
C PRO A 123 -1.42 0.50 -17.05
N ARG A 124 -1.50 1.83 -16.89
CA ARG A 124 -1.64 2.79 -17.99
C ARG A 124 -0.71 3.95 -17.72
N GLY A 125 0.09 4.31 -18.69
CA GLY A 125 0.99 5.47 -18.64
C GLY A 125 2.34 5.15 -19.27
N CYS A 126 3.11 6.17 -19.60
CA CYS A 126 4.51 6.12 -20.06
C CYS A 126 5.07 7.55 -20.03
N GLY A 127 5.41 8.09 -18.88
CA GLY A 127 5.88 9.48 -18.77
C GLY A 127 6.85 9.72 -17.63
N GLY A 128 6.85 10.95 -17.13
CA GLY A 128 7.63 11.35 -15.94
C GLY A 128 6.93 10.96 -14.65
N THR A 129 7.42 11.42 -13.49
CA THR A 129 6.89 11.06 -12.17
C THR A 129 6.55 12.31 -11.36
N ALA A 130 5.35 12.34 -10.75
CA ALA A 130 4.94 13.30 -9.72
C ALA A 130 3.98 12.61 -8.74
N PHE A 131 4.16 12.84 -7.42
CA PHE A 131 3.36 12.16 -6.40
C PHE A 131 2.16 12.98 -5.93
N SER A 132 2.21 14.31 -6.01
CA SER A 132 1.10 15.18 -5.62
C SER A 132 -0.24 14.85 -6.29
N PRO A 133 -0.31 14.39 -7.57
CA PRO A 133 -1.57 14.00 -8.20
C PRO A 133 -2.27 12.81 -7.54
N ILE A 134 -1.53 11.92 -6.87
CA ILE A 134 -2.09 10.77 -6.14
C ILE A 134 -3.00 11.29 -5.03
N PHE A 135 -2.48 12.16 -4.19
CA PHE A 135 -3.21 12.70 -3.02
C PHE A 135 -4.36 13.58 -3.44
N ALA A 136 -4.17 14.36 -4.52
CA ALA A 136 -5.25 15.14 -5.13
C ALA A 136 -6.40 14.24 -5.60
N LYS A 137 -6.10 13.09 -6.22
CA LYS A 137 -7.12 12.13 -6.67
C LYS A 137 -7.86 11.49 -5.50
N ILE A 138 -7.16 11.10 -4.44
CA ILE A 138 -7.77 10.55 -3.22
C ILE A 138 -8.76 11.57 -2.62
N ALA A 139 -8.39 12.85 -2.56
CA ALA A 139 -9.25 13.92 -2.05
C ALA A 139 -10.46 14.19 -2.97
N GLU A 140 -10.25 14.19 -4.29
CA GLU A 140 -11.31 14.36 -5.30
C GLU A 140 -12.40 13.30 -5.18
N GLU A 141 -12.00 12.04 -5.01
CA GLU A 141 -12.92 10.90 -4.86
C GLU A 141 -13.51 10.77 -3.45
N ASN A 142 -13.10 11.64 -2.52
CA ASN A 142 -13.51 11.59 -1.11
C ASN A 142 -13.23 10.21 -0.47
N ILE A 143 -12.07 9.64 -0.76
CA ILE A 143 -11.66 8.36 -0.20
C ILE A 143 -11.07 8.62 1.19
N GLU A 144 -11.51 7.85 2.19
CA GLU A 144 -10.90 7.80 3.52
C GLU A 144 -10.13 6.48 3.68
N PRO A 145 -8.91 6.41 3.13
CA PRO A 145 -8.18 5.15 3.11
C PRO A 145 -7.65 4.79 4.50
N VAL A 146 -7.70 3.50 4.81
CA VAL A 146 -7.02 2.94 5.99
C VAL A 146 -5.52 3.06 5.86
N ALA A 147 -5.04 2.92 4.62
CA ALA A 147 -3.65 3.06 4.25
C ALA A 147 -3.53 3.38 2.76
N CYS A 148 -2.43 4.04 2.40
CA CYS A 148 -2.01 4.25 1.03
C CYS A 148 -0.64 3.58 0.82
N VAL A 149 -0.50 2.79 -0.23
CA VAL A 149 0.75 2.18 -0.65
C VAL A 149 1.17 2.79 -1.98
N VAL A 150 2.38 3.31 -2.05
CA VAL A 150 2.93 3.90 -3.28
C VAL A 150 4.10 3.04 -3.76
N LEU A 151 3.95 2.47 -4.95
CA LEU A 151 4.94 1.64 -5.62
C LEU A 151 5.65 2.48 -6.68
N THR A 152 6.95 2.75 -6.50
CA THR A 152 7.71 3.70 -7.34
C THR A 152 9.21 3.45 -7.22
N ASP A 153 9.99 3.97 -8.16
CA ASP A 153 11.46 4.01 -8.08
C ASP A 153 11.99 5.23 -7.30
N LEU A 154 11.08 6.08 -6.79
CA LEU A 154 11.36 7.31 -6.03
C LEU A 154 12.19 8.38 -6.79
N TYR A 155 12.29 8.31 -8.11
CA TYR A 155 12.97 9.34 -8.92
C TYR A 155 12.11 10.60 -9.09
N CYS A 156 11.66 11.17 -7.97
CA CYS A 156 10.88 12.40 -7.95
C CYS A 156 11.08 13.14 -6.62
N ASN A 157 10.94 14.48 -6.64
CA ASN A 157 11.01 15.33 -5.44
C ASN A 157 9.66 15.98 -5.09
N ASP A 158 8.60 15.68 -5.84
CA ASP A 158 7.24 16.20 -5.60
C ASP A 158 6.44 15.19 -4.78
N PHE A 159 6.55 15.25 -3.46
CA PHE A 159 5.84 14.36 -2.54
C PHE A 159 4.44 14.89 -2.16
N GLY A 160 4.12 16.13 -2.52
CA GLY A 160 2.86 16.77 -2.09
C GLY A 160 2.83 17.07 -0.59
N ASP A 161 1.64 17.38 -0.08
CA ASP A 161 1.40 17.58 1.35
C ASP A 161 1.26 16.24 2.08
N GLU A 162 1.71 16.18 3.35
CA GLU A 162 1.60 14.97 4.18
C GLU A 162 0.12 14.66 4.48
N PRO A 163 -0.41 13.49 4.06
CA PRO A 163 -1.78 13.12 4.34
C PRO A 163 -2.00 12.66 5.78
N GLU A 164 -3.23 12.73 6.27
CA GLU A 164 -3.61 12.32 7.63
C GLU A 164 -3.63 10.78 7.82
N TYR A 165 -3.58 10.01 6.75
CA TYR A 165 -3.59 8.55 6.77
C TYR A 165 -2.19 7.97 6.56
N PRO A 166 -1.92 6.73 7.02
CA PRO A 166 -0.64 6.09 6.84
C PRO A 166 -0.28 5.87 5.36
N VAL A 167 0.94 6.26 4.98
CA VAL A 167 1.48 6.03 3.63
C VAL A 167 2.72 5.16 3.72
N MET A 168 2.77 4.11 2.92
CA MET A 168 3.93 3.27 2.74
C MET A 168 4.52 3.46 1.35
N TRP A 169 5.78 3.85 1.30
CA TRP A 169 6.55 3.96 0.07
C TRP A 169 7.33 2.66 -0.14
N VAL A 170 7.07 2.00 -1.25
CA VAL A 170 7.78 0.78 -1.66
C VAL A 170 8.63 1.14 -2.86
N SER A 171 9.95 1.17 -2.62
CA SER A 171 10.92 1.42 -3.67
C SER A 171 11.53 0.12 -4.17
N TYR A 172 11.61 0.00 -5.47
CA TYR A 172 12.40 -1.02 -6.16
C TYR A 172 13.56 -0.31 -6.87
N GLY A 173 14.78 -0.81 -6.65
CA GLY A 173 16.01 -0.22 -7.20
C GLY A 173 17.23 -0.98 -6.72
#